data_72157574c8cc7e833b882bbe0171a524
#
_entry.id   72157574c8cc7e833b882bbe0171a524
#
_cell.length_a   1.000
_cell.length_b   1.000
_cell.length_c   1.000
_cell.angle_alpha   90.00
_cell.angle_beta   90.00
_cell.angle_gamma   90.00
#
_symmetry.space_group_name_H-M   'P 1'
#
loop_
_entity.id
_entity.type
_entity.pdbx_description
1 polymer ?
#
loop_
_entity_poly.entity_id
_entity_poly.type
_entity_poly.pdbx_seq_one_letter_code
_entity_poly.pdbx_strand_id
1 'polypeptide(L)'
;MSPNSVRRAGFGEGADAGEHLFDAIISRPSGVVFTVDDYDETLRRIQTDDGRVKLSIPELLGELDALRTEVPPGDDPAWPFMLSAGERRSFTANTIIRDPSWRKLEADVALRVSPGDAARIGVVDGGHARLTTKRASAVIAVAVDEVMAAGHLALPNGLGLDHLEGEQRIRTGVGPNEFTASEDRDPWVGTPWHKTIPARLEAIPVAANPARAR
;
A
#
# COMPACT_ATOMS: atom_id res chain seq x y z
N MET A 1 -9.48 24.99 7.00
CA MET A 1 -9.31 26.15 6.08
C MET A 1 -9.48 27.42 6.87
N SER A 2 -8.65 28.43 6.63
CA SER A 2 -8.86 29.75 7.21
C SER A 2 -10.00 30.47 6.45
N PRO A 3 -11.01 31.06 7.12
CA PRO A 3 -12.05 31.85 6.45
C PRO A 3 -11.48 32.97 5.57
N ASN A 4 -10.39 33.59 6.02
CA ASN A 4 -9.71 34.63 5.25
C ASN A 4 -9.11 34.12 3.92
N SER A 5 -8.59 32.90 3.88
CA SER A 5 -8.03 32.30 2.66
C SER A 5 -9.12 32.07 1.61
N VAL A 6 -10.31 31.62 2.04
CA VAL A 6 -11.47 31.40 1.17
C VAL A 6 -11.99 32.73 0.63
N ARG A 7 -12.09 33.76 1.48
CA ARG A 7 -12.48 35.13 1.08
C ARG A 7 -11.51 35.71 0.04
N ARG A 8 -10.19 35.57 0.25
CA ARG A 8 -9.16 36.04 -0.71
C ARG A 8 -9.28 35.35 -2.06
N ALA A 9 -9.68 34.06 -2.08
CA ALA A 9 -9.95 33.34 -3.30
C ALA A 9 -11.25 33.77 -4.01
N GLY A 10 -12.02 34.69 -3.42
CA GLY A 10 -13.23 35.26 -4.03
C GLY A 10 -14.53 34.54 -3.74
N PHE A 11 -14.56 33.63 -2.78
CA PHE A 11 -15.77 32.83 -2.46
C PHE A 11 -16.62 33.43 -1.32
N GLY A 12 -16.29 34.60 -0.83
CA GLY A 12 -17.06 35.25 0.24
C GLY A 12 -16.84 34.67 1.64
N GLU A 13 -17.80 34.88 2.52
CA GLU A 13 -17.78 34.48 3.92
C GLU A 13 -19.10 33.79 4.31
N GLY A 14 -19.08 33.03 5.44
CA GLY A 14 -20.29 32.41 5.98
C GLY A 14 -20.79 31.20 5.21
N ALA A 15 -22.09 30.91 5.34
CA ALA A 15 -22.73 29.72 4.74
C ALA A 15 -22.70 29.74 3.21
N ASP A 16 -22.87 30.89 2.60
CA ASP A 16 -22.92 31.04 1.14
C ASP A 16 -21.57 30.73 0.46
N ALA A 17 -20.47 30.88 1.20
CA ALA A 17 -19.14 30.50 0.68
C ALA A 17 -19.05 29.03 0.29
N GLY A 18 -19.76 28.15 1.00
CA GLY A 18 -19.84 26.73 0.69
C GLY A 18 -20.52 26.44 -0.65
N GLU A 19 -21.64 27.09 -0.91
CA GLU A 19 -22.38 26.94 -2.18
C GLU A 19 -21.59 27.50 -3.35
N HIS A 20 -21.02 28.69 -3.24
CA HIS A 20 -20.18 29.28 -4.26
C HIS A 20 -18.97 28.41 -4.60
N LEU A 21 -18.35 27.78 -3.57
CA LEU A 21 -17.23 26.89 -3.74
C LEU A 21 -17.64 25.59 -4.45
N PHE A 22 -18.78 25.02 -4.06
CA PHE A 22 -19.32 23.82 -4.67
C PHE A 22 -19.61 24.03 -6.16
N ASP A 23 -20.33 25.10 -6.50
CA ASP A 23 -20.66 25.48 -7.88
C ASP A 23 -19.39 25.71 -8.71
N ALA A 24 -18.39 26.38 -8.14
CA ALA A 24 -17.13 26.61 -8.81
C ALA A 24 -16.35 25.33 -9.10
N ILE A 25 -16.34 24.36 -8.17
CA ILE A 25 -15.67 23.07 -8.34
C ILE A 25 -16.37 22.24 -9.43
N ILE A 26 -17.69 22.17 -9.40
CA ILE A 26 -18.46 21.37 -10.38
C ILE A 26 -18.40 21.97 -11.80
N SER A 27 -18.43 23.28 -11.92
CA SER A 27 -18.44 23.96 -13.20
C SER A 27 -17.09 24.02 -13.93
N ARG A 28 -15.98 23.68 -13.25
CA ARG A 28 -14.61 23.81 -13.78
C ARG A 28 -13.87 22.49 -13.87
N PRO A 29 -13.81 21.83 -15.03
CA PRO A 29 -13.17 20.52 -15.18
C PRO A 29 -11.65 20.55 -14.92
N SER A 30 -11.02 21.72 -15.06
CA SER A 30 -9.58 21.90 -14.80
C SER A 30 -9.25 22.25 -13.34
N GLY A 31 -10.27 22.25 -12.45
CA GLY A 31 -10.10 22.61 -11.05
C GLY A 31 -10.23 24.10 -10.77
N VAL A 32 -10.22 24.47 -9.50
CA VAL A 32 -10.37 25.84 -9.00
C VAL A 32 -9.43 26.08 -7.82
N VAL A 33 -8.85 27.27 -7.76
CA VAL A 33 -8.12 27.75 -6.57
C VAL A 33 -9.16 28.25 -5.59
N PHE A 34 -9.40 27.55 -4.50
CA PHE A 34 -10.42 27.86 -3.50
C PHE A 34 -9.86 28.46 -2.19
N THR A 35 -8.56 28.48 -2.04
CA THR A 35 -7.89 29.18 -0.94
C THR A 35 -6.65 29.89 -1.44
N VAL A 36 -6.43 31.10 -0.92
CA VAL A 36 -5.19 31.85 -1.11
C VAL A 36 -4.66 32.25 0.27
N ASP A 37 -3.54 31.64 0.66
CA ASP A 37 -2.90 31.89 1.94
C ASP A 37 -1.75 32.90 1.78
N ASP A 38 -1.64 33.88 2.71
CA ASP A 38 -0.42 34.63 2.86
C ASP A 38 0.63 33.80 3.61
N TYR A 39 1.89 34.10 3.34
CA TYR A 39 3.01 33.44 4.01
C TYR A 39 2.89 33.52 5.54
N ASP A 40 2.54 34.70 6.08
CA ASP A 40 2.41 34.91 7.51
C ASP A 40 1.25 34.16 8.15
N GLU A 41 0.20 33.79 7.39
CA GLU A 41 -0.90 33.01 7.93
C GLU A 41 -0.51 31.58 8.25
N THR A 42 0.51 31.05 7.60
CA THR A 42 1.06 29.73 7.90
C THR A 42 1.57 29.65 9.33
N LEU A 43 2.26 30.71 9.78
CA LEU A 43 2.76 30.83 11.16
C LEU A 43 1.64 31.01 12.18
N ARG A 44 0.57 31.71 11.82
CA ARG A 44 -0.61 31.90 12.70
C ARG A 44 -1.39 30.60 12.95
N ARG A 45 -1.16 29.56 12.17
CA ARG A 45 -1.76 28.24 12.36
C ARG A 45 -1.09 27.41 13.45
N ILE A 46 0.05 27.86 13.97
CA ILE A 46 0.73 27.22 15.09
C ILE A 46 -0.10 27.49 16.35
N GLN A 47 -0.64 26.43 16.94
CA GLN A 47 -1.53 26.48 18.12
C GLN A 47 -0.83 26.01 19.40
N THR A 48 0.48 26.08 19.44
CA THR A 48 1.24 25.84 20.67
C THR A 48 1.20 27.08 21.56
N ASP A 49 1.21 26.91 22.89
CA ASP A 49 1.10 28.02 23.87
C ASP A 49 2.19 29.09 23.69
N ASP A 50 3.37 28.67 23.23
CA ASP A 50 4.53 29.53 22.97
C ASP A 50 4.65 29.99 21.51
N GLY A 51 3.71 29.64 20.63
CA GLY A 51 3.71 29.96 19.21
C GLY A 51 4.87 29.35 18.42
N ARG A 52 5.54 28.32 18.93
CA ARG A 52 6.71 27.71 18.31
C ARG A 52 6.40 26.29 17.83
N VAL A 53 7.02 25.89 16.73
CA VAL A 53 6.98 24.50 16.26
C VAL A 53 7.83 23.62 17.20
N LYS A 54 7.21 22.62 17.81
CA LYS A 54 7.92 21.64 18.66
C LYS A 54 8.48 20.54 17.77
N LEU A 55 9.80 20.52 17.60
CA LEU A 55 10.51 19.49 16.82
C LEU A 55 10.87 18.27 17.67
N SER A 56 11.09 18.46 18.97
CA SER A 56 11.33 17.38 19.92
C SER A 56 10.02 16.95 20.54
N ILE A 57 9.57 15.74 20.20
CA ILE A 57 8.33 15.13 20.70
C ILE A 57 8.77 13.94 21.57
N PRO A 58 8.65 14.03 22.92
CA PRO A 58 9.15 13.00 23.84
C PRO A 58 8.61 11.61 23.55
N GLU A 59 7.34 11.50 23.14
CA GLU A 59 6.68 10.25 22.81
C GLU A 59 7.35 9.56 21.61
N LEU A 60 7.68 10.34 20.56
CA LEU A 60 8.39 9.80 19.38
C LEU A 60 9.84 9.45 19.68
N LEU A 61 10.48 10.19 20.58
CA LEU A 61 11.84 9.85 21.04
C LEU A 61 11.84 8.56 21.85
N GLY A 62 10.80 8.29 22.64
CA GLY A 62 10.60 7.01 23.33
C GLY A 62 10.52 5.83 22.36
N GLU A 63 9.82 5.97 21.24
CA GLU A 63 9.78 4.94 20.19
C GLU A 63 11.16 4.69 19.55
N LEU A 64 11.95 5.75 19.34
CA LEU A 64 13.31 5.61 18.84
C LEU A 64 14.21 4.83 19.82
N ASP A 65 14.04 5.04 21.13
CA ASP A 65 14.77 4.28 22.13
C ASP A 65 14.33 2.80 22.16
N ALA A 66 13.06 2.51 21.95
CA ALA A 66 12.52 1.15 21.86
C ALA A 66 13.14 0.35 20.70
N LEU A 67 13.49 0.99 19.58
CA LEU A 67 14.17 0.35 18.45
C LEU A 67 15.50 -0.36 18.82
N ARG A 68 16.14 0.06 19.92
CA ARG A 68 17.41 -0.58 20.37
C ARG A 68 17.22 -2.02 20.84
N THR A 69 16.02 -2.38 21.24
CA THR A 69 15.67 -3.70 21.76
C THR A 69 14.68 -4.44 20.84
N GLU A 70 14.28 -3.83 19.74
CA GLU A 70 13.41 -4.47 18.77
C GLU A 70 14.13 -5.60 18.04
N VAL A 71 13.50 -6.77 17.99
CA VAL A 71 14.00 -7.89 17.21
C VAL A 71 13.64 -7.66 15.74
N PRO A 72 14.64 -7.65 14.83
CA PRO A 72 14.35 -7.45 13.41
C PRO A 72 13.36 -8.48 12.87
N PRO A 73 12.40 -8.08 12.03
CA PRO A 73 11.54 -9.02 11.33
C PRO A 73 12.38 -9.99 10.48
N GLY A 74 12.02 -11.28 10.47
CA GLY A 74 12.73 -12.31 9.72
C GLY A 74 13.56 -13.27 10.56
N ASP A 75 13.82 -12.96 11.82
CA ASP A 75 14.52 -13.87 12.76
C ASP A 75 13.56 -14.87 13.43
N ASP A 76 12.26 -14.74 13.19
CA ASP A 76 11.28 -15.70 13.70
C ASP A 76 11.17 -16.92 12.76
N PRO A 77 11.56 -18.13 13.22
CA PRO A 77 11.46 -19.33 12.41
C PRO A 77 10.05 -19.66 11.92
N ALA A 78 9.02 -19.18 12.60
CA ALA A 78 7.62 -19.34 12.18
C ALA A 78 7.28 -18.44 10.98
N TRP A 79 8.02 -17.33 10.81
CA TRP A 79 7.83 -16.33 9.77
C TRP A 79 9.16 -15.97 9.09
N PRO A 80 9.76 -16.91 8.35
CA PRO A 80 11.13 -16.79 7.85
C PRO A 80 11.29 -15.78 6.71
N PHE A 81 10.23 -15.11 6.31
CA PHE A 81 10.23 -14.12 5.24
C PHE A 81 9.63 -12.80 5.70
N MET A 82 10.13 -11.73 5.11
CA MET A 82 9.56 -10.41 5.17
C MET A 82 8.86 -10.11 3.84
N LEU A 83 7.53 -9.95 3.88
CA LEU A 83 6.74 -9.55 2.73
C LEU A 83 6.68 -8.03 2.64
N SER A 84 7.15 -7.48 1.51
CA SER A 84 6.88 -6.10 1.10
C SER A 84 5.70 -6.08 0.15
N ALA A 85 4.54 -5.68 0.65
CA ALA A 85 3.36 -5.47 -0.17
C ALA A 85 3.37 -4.05 -0.75
N GLY A 86 2.91 -3.90 -1.98
CA GLY A 86 2.78 -2.59 -2.59
C GLY A 86 3.94 -2.16 -3.48
N GLU A 87 4.63 -3.10 -4.12
CA GLU A 87 5.59 -2.77 -5.15
C GLU A 87 4.95 -1.88 -6.23
N ARG A 88 5.65 -0.79 -6.57
CA ARG A 88 5.18 0.13 -7.60
C ARG A 88 5.59 -0.38 -8.97
N ARG A 89 4.60 -0.77 -9.74
CA ARG A 89 4.71 -0.99 -11.17
C ARG A 89 3.64 -0.16 -11.90
N SER A 90 3.47 -0.35 -13.19
CA SER A 90 2.50 0.38 -14.02
C SER A 90 1.03 0.23 -13.57
N PHE A 91 0.74 -0.70 -12.68
CA PHE A 91 -0.57 -0.94 -12.07
C PHE A 91 -0.50 -0.82 -10.55
N THR A 92 -0.42 0.38 -10.08
CA THR A 92 -0.48 0.70 -8.65
C THR A 92 -1.94 0.82 -8.20
N ALA A 93 -2.17 0.86 -6.89
CA ALA A 93 -3.49 1.13 -6.32
C ALA A 93 -4.12 2.43 -6.85
N ASN A 94 -3.30 3.39 -7.29
CA ASN A 94 -3.77 4.65 -7.87
C ASN A 94 -4.19 4.52 -9.34
N THR A 95 -3.78 3.44 -10.00
CA THR A 95 -4.14 3.16 -11.40
C THR A 95 -4.83 1.81 -11.42
N ILE A 96 -6.02 1.73 -10.85
CA ILE A 96 -6.77 0.48 -10.68
C ILE A 96 -7.15 -0.08 -12.05
N ILE A 97 -6.29 -0.89 -12.62
CA ILE A 97 -6.57 -1.67 -13.82
C ILE A 97 -7.03 -3.05 -13.36
N ARG A 98 -8.34 -3.25 -13.33
CA ARG A 98 -8.95 -4.52 -12.90
C ARG A 98 -8.76 -5.61 -13.92
N ASP A 99 -9.00 -5.28 -15.19
CA ASP A 99 -8.87 -6.21 -16.31
C ASP A 99 -7.40 -6.39 -16.70
N PRO A 100 -6.85 -7.61 -16.61
CA PRO A 100 -5.46 -7.90 -16.97
C PRO A 100 -5.12 -7.57 -18.43
N SER A 101 -6.09 -7.66 -19.34
CA SER A 101 -5.87 -7.39 -20.77
C SER A 101 -5.46 -5.93 -21.05
N TRP A 102 -5.75 -5.02 -20.13
CA TRP A 102 -5.37 -3.61 -20.24
C TRP A 102 -3.94 -3.34 -19.74
N ARG A 103 -3.28 -4.36 -19.20
CA ARG A 103 -1.90 -4.27 -18.71
C ARG A 103 -0.93 -4.50 -19.85
N LYS A 104 -0.13 -3.49 -20.19
CA LYS A 104 0.76 -3.53 -21.35
C LYS A 104 1.99 -4.43 -21.21
N LEU A 105 2.42 -4.74 -19.99
CA LEU A 105 3.74 -5.33 -19.75
C LEU A 105 3.75 -6.63 -18.96
N GLU A 106 2.77 -6.96 -18.15
CA GLU A 106 2.73 -8.20 -17.38
C GLU A 106 1.28 -8.56 -17.07
N ALA A 107 0.77 -9.60 -17.73
CA ALA A 107 -0.55 -10.14 -17.42
C ALA A 107 -0.55 -10.87 -16.06
N ASP A 108 0.55 -11.56 -15.76
CA ASP A 108 0.70 -12.36 -14.55
C ASP A 108 1.61 -11.65 -13.56
N VAL A 109 0.97 -11.05 -12.58
CA VAL A 109 1.73 -10.40 -11.53
C VAL A 109 1.95 -11.38 -10.41
N ALA A 110 3.19 -11.84 -10.34
CA ALA A 110 3.63 -12.87 -9.42
C ALA A 110 4.31 -12.26 -8.17
N LEU A 111 4.28 -13.02 -7.08
CA LEU A 111 5.11 -12.77 -5.91
C LEU A 111 6.57 -12.99 -6.30
N ARG A 112 7.40 -11.97 -6.11
CA ARG A 112 8.83 -12.06 -6.39
C ARG A 112 9.57 -12.69 -5.22
N VAL A 113 10.49 -13.59 -5.52
CA VAL A 113 11.31 -14.32 -4.56
C VAL A 113 12.74 -14.45 -5.09
N SER A 114 13.74 -14.50 -4.19
CA SER A 114 15.13 -14.73 -4.59
C SER A 114 15.35 -16.15 -5.14
N PRO A 115 16.31 -16.37 -6.06
CA PRO A 115 16.65 -17.71 -6.57
C PRO A 115 17.01 -18.70 -5.45
N GLY A 116 17.75 -18.23 -4.44
CA GLY A 116 18.15 -19.06 -3.30
C GLY A 116 16.97 -19.52 -2.46
N ASP A 117 16.03 -18.61 -2.19
CA ASP A 117 14.82 -18.96 -1.44
C ASP A 117 13.88 -19.86 -2.26
N ALA A 118 13.70 -19.57 -3.54
CA ALA A 118 12.90 -20.41 -4.44
C ALA A 118 13.42 -21.85 -4.46
N ALA A 119 14.72 -22.03 -4.60
CA ALA A 119 15.36 -23.35 -4.55
C ALA A 119 15.18 -24.03 -3.17
N ARG A 120 15.35 -23.29 -2.08
CA ARG A 120 15.20 -23.79 -0.71
C ARG A 120 13.80 -24.31 -0.41
N ILE A 121 12.76 -23.63 -0.90
CA ILE A 121 11.36 -24.02 -0.71
C ILE A 121 10.81 -24.94 -1.82
N GLY A 122 11.58 -25.18 -2.89
CA GLY A 122 11.18 -26.05 -3.99
C GLY A 122 10.16 -25.43 -4.95
N VAL A 123 10.18 -24.11 -5.13
CA VAL A 123 9.33 -23.40 -6.10
C VAL A 123 10.14 -23.04 -7.33
N VAL A 124 9.53 -23.20 -8.51
CA VAL A 124 10.13 -22.79 -9.79
C VAL A 124 9.50 -21.51 -10.31
N ASP A 125 10.22 -20.81 -11.18
CA ASP A 125 9.71 -19.64 -11.86
C ASP A 125 8.42 -19.93 -12.63
N GLY A 126 7.40 -19.06 -12.50
CA GLY A 126 6.05 -19.29 -13.04
C GLY A 126 5.24 -20.34 -12.28
N GLY A 127 5.79 -20.97 -11.26
CA GLY A 127 5.09 -21.91 -10.39
C GLY A 127 4.14 -21.21 -9.42
N HIS A 128 3.53 -21.98 -8.51
CA HIS A 128 2.65 -21.47 -7.47
C HIS A 128 3.15 -21.86 -6.09
N ALA A 129 2.93 -20.94 -5.14
CA ALA A 129 3.24 -21.17 -3.73
C ALA A 129 2.06 -20.69 -2.86
N ARG A 130 2.02 -21.17 -1.63
CA ARG A 130 1.12 -20.67 -0.61
C ARG A 130 1.84 -19.60 0.21
N LEU A 131 1.40 -18.37 0.05
CA LEU A 131 1.81 -17.25 0.89
C LEU A 131 0.90 -17.19 2.11
N THR A 132 1.48 -17.17 3.30
CA THR A 132 0.76 -17.07 4.58
C THR A 132 1.33 -15.94 5.40
N THR A 133 0.48 -15.11 5.97
CA THR A 133 0.79 -14.12 7.00
C THR A 133 -0.04 -14.39 8.24
N LYS A 134 0.14 -13.63 9.30
CA LYS A 134 -0.70 -13.74 10.51
C LYS A 134 -2.19 -13.57 10.23
N ARG A 135 -2.54 -12.83 9.16
CA ARG A 135 -3.92 -12.52 8.81
C ARG A 135 -4.55 -13.47 7.82
N ALA A 136 -3.85 -13.84 6.77
CA ALA A 136 -4.44 -14.58 5.66
C ALA A 136 -3.46 -15.55 5.00
N SER A 137 -4.00 -16.46 4.21
CA SER A 137 -3.25 -17.37 3.36
C SER A 137 -3.89 -17.44 1.98
N ALA A 138 -3.06 -17.38 0.93
CA ALA A 138 -3.53 -17.51 -0.44
C ALA A 138 -2.50 -18.24 -1.31
N VAL A 139 -2.99 -18.83 -2.39
CA VAL A 139 -2.16 -19.40 -3.46
C VAL A 139 -1.82 -18.28 -4.43
N ILE A 140 -0.55 -18.14 -4.77
CA ILE A 140 -0.07 -17.06 -5.60
C ILE A 140 0.96 -17.58 -6.62
N ALA A 141 0.97 -17.01 -7.82
CA ALA A 141 2.03 -17.26 -8.78
C ALA A 141 3.35 -16.66 -8.29
N VAL A 142 4.46 -17.30 -8.59
CA VAL A 142 5.80 -16.90 -8.15
C VAL A 142 6.66 -16.52 -9.34
N ALA A 143 7.38 -15.43 -9.26
CA ALA A 143 8.45 -15.04 -10.16
C ALA A 143 9.78 -15.08 -9.43
N VAL A 144 10.72 -15.83 -9.95
CA VAL A 144 12.08 -15.86 -9.42
C VAL A 144 12.86 -14.67 -9.97
N ASP A 145 13.40 -13.86 -9.08
CA ASP A 145 14.06 -12.61 -9.44
C ASP A 145 15.41 -12.46 -8.74
N GLU A 146 16.47 -12.32 -9.52
CA GLU A 146 17.84 -12.22 -9.03
C GLU A 146 18.12 -10.93 -8.24
N VAL A 147 17.27 -9.90 -8.40
CA VAL A 147 17.40 -8.65 -7.63
C VAL A 147 16.81 -8.75 -6.23
N MET A 148 16.04 -9.81 -5.95
CA MET A 148 15.46 -10.01 -4.62
C MET A 148 16.51 -10.46 -3.62
N ALA A 149 16.54 -9.78 -2.49
CA ALA A 149 17.36 -10.21 -1.35
C ALA A 149 16.79 -11.50 -0.71
N ALA A 150 17.67 -12.35 -0.20
CA ALA A 150 17.26 -13.53 0.54
C ALA A 150 16.40 -13.17 1.75
N GLY A 151 15.37 -13.97 2.04
CA GLY A 151 14.43 -13.73 3.12
C GLY A 151 13.38 -12.65 2.81
N HIS A 152 13.39 -12.06 1.60
CA HIS A 152 12.43 -11.01 1.22
C HIS A 152 11.51 -11.48 0.11
N LEU A 153 10.25 -11.06 0.22
CA LEU A 153 9.20 -11.28 -0.77
C LEU A 153 8.63 -9.93 -1.21
N ALA A 154 8.28 -9.77 -2.48
CA ALA A 154 7.61 -8.56 -2.97
C ALA A 154 6.32 -8.90 -3.69
N LEU A 155 5.21 -8.30 -3.26
CA LEU A 155 3.89 -8.46 -3.83
C LEU A 155 3.42 -7.14 -4.45
N PRO A 156 3.14 -7.10 -5.76
CA PRO A 156 2.71 -5.87 -6.41
C PRO A 156 1.30 -5.42 -6.00
N ASN A 157 1.07 -4.12 -6.06
CA ASN A 157 -0.26 -3.52 -5.88
C ASN A 157 -1.15 -3.66 -7.12
N GLY A 158 -2.44 -3.43 -6.94
CA GLY A 158 -3.43 -3.32 -8.01
C GLY A 158 -4.02 -4.64 -8.47
N LEU A 159 -3.88 -5.69 -7.68
CA LEU A 159 -4.41 -7.03 -7.92
C LEU A 159 -5.49 -7.40 -6.90
N GLY A 160 -6.11 -8.58 -7.12
CA GLY A 160 -7.11 -9.11 -6.22
C GLY A 160 -8.48 -8.43 -6.35
N LEU A 161 -8.73 -7.71 -7.44
CA LEU A 161 -10.01 -7.10 -7.74
C LEU A 161 -10.74 -7.91 -8.81
N ASP A 162 -12.07 -7.98 -8.67
CA ASP A 162 -12.92 -8.65 -9.63
C ASP A 162 -13.05 -7.83 -10.92
N HIS A 163 -13.01 -8.51 -12.05
CA HIS A 163 -13.34 -7.97 -13.37
C HIS A 163 -14.23 -8.93 -14.15
N LEU A 164 -14.81 -8.46 -15.25
CA LEU A 164 -15.67 -9.29 -16.10
C LEU A 164 -14.85 -9.87 -17.26
N GLU A 165 -14.94 -11.17 -17.45
CA GLU A 165 -14.49 -11.87 -18.66
C GLU A 165 -15.74 -12.49 -19.30
N GLY A 166 -16.27 -11.81 -20.33
CA GLY A 166 -17.62 -12.09 -20.80
C GLY A 166 -18.66 -11.81 -19.71
N GLU A 167 -19.47 -12.82 -19.36
CA GLU A 167 -20.47 -12.71 -18.29
C GLU A 167 -19.96 -13.22 -16.92
N GLN A 168 -18.77 -13.79 -16.88
CA GLN A 168 -18.20 -14.31 -15.66
C GLN A 168 -17.41 -13.24 -14.90
N ARG A 169 -17.63 -13.22 -13.58
CA ARG A 169 -16.82 -12.41 -12.67
C ARG A 169 -15.61 -13.24 -12.25
N ILE A 170 -14.44 -12.80 -12.63
CA ILE A 170 -13.17 -13.44 -12.26
C ILE A 170 -12.29 -12.49 -11.47
N ARG A 171 -11.34 -13.07 -10.75
CA ARG A 171 -10.38 -12.36 -9.91
C ARG A 171 -8.96 -12.73 -10.33
N THR A 172 -8.15 -11.74 -10.64
CA THR A 172 -6.75 -11.95 -11.00
C THR A 172 -5.83 -11.56 -9.86
N GLY A 173 -4.99 -12.51 -9.45
CA GLY A 173 -4.01 -12.31 -8.38
C GLY A 173 -4.63 -12.09 -7.00
N VAL A 174 -3.84 -11.58 -6.09
CA VAL A 174 -4.20 -11.37 -4.68
C VAL A 174 -3.93 -9.93 -4.29
N GLY A 175 -4.84 -9.34 -3.54
CA GLY A 175 -4.68 -7.96 -3.04
C GLY A 175 -3.71 -7.91 -1.85
N PRO A 176 -2.70 -7.02 -1.87
CA PRO A 176 -1.77 -6.89 -0.73
C PRO A 176 -2.47 -6.64 0.60
N ASN A 177 -3.58 -5.92 0.60
CA ASN A 177 -4.35 -5.61 1.81
C ASN A 177 -5.01 -6.85 2.44
N GLU A 178 -5.07 -7.98 1.75
CA GLU A 178 -5.55 -9.23 2.33
C GLU A 178 -4.58 -9.81 3.35
N PHE A 179 -3.30 -9.48 3.22
CA PHE A 179 -2.23 -9.97 4.07
C PHE A 179 -1.87 -9.04 5.23
N THR A 180 -2.38 -7.81 5.24
CA THR A 180 -2.12 -6.83 6.30
C THR A 180 -3.24 -6.82 7.32
N ALA A 181 -2.89 -6.76 8.60
CA ALA A 181 -3.84 -6.61 9.70
C ALA A 181 -3.96 -5.14 10.12
N SER A 182 -5.10 -4.77 10.68
CA SER A 182 -5.34 -3.40 11.17
C SER A 182 -4.49 -3.05 12.38
N GLU A 183 -4.01 -4.06 13.08
CA GLU A 183 -3.13 -3.94 14.24
C GLU A 183 -1.69 -3.60 13.82
N ASP A 184 -1.28 -4.06 12.62
CA ASP A 184 0.06 -3.85 12.06
C ASP A 184 0.13 -2.45 11.42
N ARG A 185 0.19 -1.43 12.27
CA ARG A 185 0.24 -0.03 11.86
C ARG A 185 1.09 0.79 12.81
N ASP A 186 1.57 1.93 12.31
CA ASP A 186 2.20 2.94 13.12
C ASP A 186 1.24 3.39 14.25
N PRO A 187 1.67 3.37 15.52
CA PRO A 187 0.80 3.68 16.65
C PRO A 187 0.37 5.14 16.72
N TRP A 188 1.08 6.06 16.07
CA TRP A 188 0.85 7.49 16.15
C TRP A 188 0.01 8.03 14.99
N VAL A 189 0.37 7.64 13.76
CA VAL A 189 -0.29 8.14 12.56
C VAL A 189 -1.14 7.10 11.85
N GLY A 190 -1.13 5.86 12.31
CA GLY A 190 -1.95 4.78 11.78
C GLY A 190 -1.52 4.26 10.41
N THR A 191 -0.31 4.59 9.94
CA THR A 191 0.19 4.10 8.65
C THR A 191 0.38 2.58 8.68
N PRO A 192 -0.25 1.82 7.77
CA PRO A 192 -0.10 0.36 7.76
C PRO A 192 1.33 -0.08 7.47
N TRP A 193 1.81 -1.09 8.17
CA TRP A 193 3.14 -1.69 7.96
C TRP A 193 3.13 -2.68 6.79
N HIS A 194 2.68 -2.25 5.65
CA HIS A 194 2.52 -3.11 4.47
C HIS A 194 3.85 -3.44 3.75
N LYS A 195 4.99 -2.99 4.28
CA LYS A 195 6.32 -3.28 3.71
C LYS A 195 7.19 -4.17 4.59
N THR A 196 6.72 -4.53 5.76
CA THR A 196 7.45 -5.33 6.73
C THR A 196 6.56 -6.39 7.36
N ILE A 197 5.83 -7.13 6.53
CA ILE A 197 4.85 -8.13 6.99
C ILE A 197 5.56 -9.45 7.19
N PRO A 198 5.59 -10.02 8.42
CA PRO A 198 6.09 -11.38 8.65
C PRO A 198 5.30 -12.39 7.84
N ALA A 199 5.99 -13.24 7.07
CA ALA A 199 5.37 -14.16 6.13
C ALA A 199 6.05 -15.52 6.08
N ARG A 200 5.31 -16.52 5.62
CA ARG A 200 5.76 -17.86 5.26
C ARG A 200 5.38 -18.17 3.83
N LEU A 201 6.28 -18.80 3.10
CA LEU A 201 6.07 -19.24 1.73
C LEU A 201 6.33 -20.73 1.64
N GLU A 202 5.38 -21.47 1.07
CA GLU A 202 5.41 -22.92 0.96
C GLU A 202 5.08 -23.36 -0.48
N ALA A 203 5.86 -24.28 -1.04
CA ALA A 203 5.57 -24.83 -2.35
C ALA A 203 4.23 -25.57 -2.34
N ILE A 204 3.52 -25.49 -3.44
CA ILE A 204 2.30 -26.29 -3.66
C ILE A 204 2.68 -27.46 -4.55
N PRO A 205 2.36 -28.71 -4.17
CA PRO A 205 2.58 -29.87 -5.02
C PRO A 205 1.90 -29.68 -6.38
N VAL A 206 2.60 -30.00 -7.45
CA VAL A 206 2.15 -29.80 -8.86
C VAL A 206 0.81 -30.47 -9.14
N ALA A 207 0.45 -31.54 -8.41
CA ALA A 207 -0.83 -32.23 -8.54
C ALA A 207 -2.06 -31.44 -8.02
N ALA A 208 -1.85 -30.37 -7.27
CA ALA A 208 -2.91 -29.55 -6.67
C ALA A 208 -3.13 -28.21 -7.41
N ASN A 209 -2.52 -28.01 -8.59
CA ASN A 209 -2.63 -26.75 -9.32
C ASN A 209 -3.87 -26.76 -10.25
N PRO A 210 -4.99 -26.12 -9.85
CA PRO A 210 -6.21 -26.11 -10.67
C PRO A 210 -6.09 -25.22 -11.92
N ALA A 211 -5.04 -24.42 -12.06
CA ALA A 211 -4.89 -23.45 -13.14
C ALA A 211 -4.32 -24.01 -14.46
N ARG A 212 -3.93 -25.31 -14.52
CA ARG A 212 -3.45 -25.96 -15.74
C ARG A 212 -4.49 -26.84 -16.47
N ALA A 213 -5.74 -26.81 -16.05
CA ALA A 213 -6.83 -27.58 -16.67
C ALA A 213 -7.76 -26.67 -17.49
N ARG A 214 -7.18 -25.81 -18.35
CA ARG A 214 -7.88 -25.25 -19.54
C ARG A 214 -6.88 -24.79 -20.60
#